data_d2eff2d907353df75922c47657a77047
#
_entry.id   d2eff2d907353df75922c47657a77047
#
_cell.length_a   1.000
_cell.length_b   1.000
_cell.length_c   1.000
_cell.angle_alpha   90.00
_cell.angle_beta   90.00
_cell.angle_gamma   90.00
#
_symmetry.space_group_name_H-M   'P 1'
#
loop_
_entity.id
_entity.type
_entity.pdbx_description
1 polymer ?
#
loop_
_entity_poly.entity_id
_entity_poly.type
_entity_poly.pdbx_seq_one_letter_code
_entity_poly.pdbx_strand_id
1 'polypeptide(L)'
;MSGFEIERKFLIREGGNYKDAAFSCNRIKQGYMPCETATVRVRTRDDSAWLTIKSHSDAAGLSRYEFEKEITIDEAEHLYQLCRGGVIDKKRWLVKSADGRHTFEIDEFFGDNEGLTVAEVELGAEDETFQRPDFLGEEVTGDRRYYNSELIKSPYSTWAHNKQK
;
A
#
# COMPACT_ATOMS: atom_id res chain seq x y z
N MET A 1 6.78 2.00 -14.71
CA MET A 1 7.38 3.33 -14.77
C MET A 1 8.36 3.54 -13.64
N SER A 2 9.52 4.08 -13.93
CA SER A 2 10.52 4.34 -12.90
C SER A 2 10.54 5.82 -12.56
N GLY A 3 10.86 6.15 -11.31
CA GLY A 3 10.94 7.52 -10.86
C GLY A 3 10.78 7.62 -9.37
N PHE A 4 10.64 8.84 -8.88
CA PHE A 4 10.40 9.05 -7.47
C PHE A 4 8.91 8.96 -7.16
N GLU A 5 8.60 8.31 -6.05
CA GLU A 5 7.24 8.19 -5.57
C GLU A 5 7.10 9.03 -4.32
N ILE A 6 6.08 9.89 -4.30
CA ILE A 6 5.77 10.74 -3.17
C ILE A 6 4.34 10.43 -2.76
N GLU A 7 4.14 9.94 -1.54
CA GLU A 7 2.81 9.56 -1.11
C GLU A 7 2.59 9.90 0.35
N ARG A 8 1.32 10.10 0.71
CA ARG A 8 0.92 10.27 2.10
C ARG A 8 -0.09 9.19 2.46
N LYS A 9 -0.05 8.77 3.69
CA LYS A 9 -0.75 7.57 4.15
C LYS A 9 -1.60 7.91 5.37
N PHE A 10 -2.82 7.38 5.39
CA PHE A 10 -3.80 7.69 6.44
C PHE A 10 -4.53 6.44 6.85
N LEU A 11 -4.97 6.41 8.09
CA LEU A 11 -5.96 5.42 8.52
C LEU A 11 -7.35 5.93 8.13
N ILE A 12 -8.32 5.03 8.16
CA ILE A 12 -9.71 5.38 7.90
C ILE A 12 -10.35 5.68 9.26
N ARG A 13 -11.04 6.82 9.36
CA ARG A 13 -11.70 7.15 10.61
C ARG A 13 -12.88 6.23 10.87
N GLU A 14 -13.21 6.06 12.14
CA GLU A 14 -14.34 5.22 12.52
C GLU A 14 -15.61 5.74 11.82
N GLY A 15 -16.36 4.82 11.22
CA GLY A 15 -17.56 5.19 10.49
C GLY A 15 -17.30 5.76 9.10
N GLY A 16 -16.05 5.87 8.70
CA GLY A 16 -15.72 6.40 7.37
C GLY A 16 -16.21 5.47 6.28
N ASN A 17 -16.90 6.02 5.30
CA ASN A 17 -17.47 5.24 4.22
C ASN A 17 -16.79 5.61 2.91
N TYR A 18 -15.85 4.77 2.48
CA TYR A 18 -15.15 4.95 1.22
C TYR A 18 -15.68 4.03 0.12
N LYS A 19 -16.37 2.95 0.50
CA LYS A 19 -16.75 1.93 -0.48
C LYS A 19 -17.81 2.43 -1.43
N ASP A 20 -18.75 3.22 -0.95
CA ASP A 20 -19.81 3.76 -1.81
C ASP A 20 -19.27 4.74 -2.82
N ALA A 21 -18.17 5.41 -2.51
CA ALA A 21 -17.56 6.39 -3.39
C ALA A 21 -16.55 5.77 -4.35
N ALA A 22 -16.21 4.51 -4.18
CA ALA A 22 -15.17 3.87 -4.98
C ALA A 22 -15.65 3.63 -6.39
N PHE A 23 -14.77 3.89 -7.36
CA PHE A 23 -15.06 3.59 -8.76
C PHE A 23 -14.41 2.30 -9.23
N SER A 24 -13.58 1.68 -8.37
CA SER A 24 -12.87 0.45 -8.73
C SER A 24 -12.50 -0.31 -7.47
N CYS A 25 -12.43 -1.63 -7.59
CA CYS A 25 -11.98 -2.49 -6.50
C CYS A 25 -11.31 -3.71 -7.10
N ASN A 26 -10.08 -3.99 -6.69
CA ASN A 26 -9.32 -5.13 -7.19
C ASN A 26 -8.73 -5.93 -6.05
N ARG A 27 -8.62 -7.25 -6.25
CA ARG A 27 -7.93 -8.11 -5.30
C ARG A 27 -6.46 -8.15 -5.66
N ILE A 28 -5.61 -7.96 -4.66
CA ILE A 28 -4.16 -7.89 -4.86
C ILE A 28 -3.49 -8.86 -3.90
N LYS A 29 -2.50 -9.59 -4.43
CA LYS A 29 -1.59 -10.38 -3.60
C LYS A 29 -0.18 -9.92 -3.89
N GLN A 30 0.64 -9.86 -2.85
CA GLN A 30 2.02 -9.45 -3.04
C GLN A 30 2.93 -10.06 -2.00
N GLY A 31 4.15 -10.34 -2.42
CA GLY A 31 5.18 -10.90 -1.56
C GLY A 31 6.47 -10.11 -1.72
N TYR A 32 7.40 -10.35 -0.81
CA TYR A 32 8.63 -9.58 -0.74
C TYR A 32 9.85 -10.50 -0.67
N MET A 33 10.84 -10.19 -1.49
CA MET A 33 12.10 -10.91 -1.48
C MET A 33 13.06 -10.21 -0.53
N PRO A 34 13.95 -10.98 0.16
CA PRO A 34 14.90 -10.36 1.09
C PRO A 34 15.83 -9.39 0.38
N CYS A 35 15.96 -8.19 0.93
CA CYS A 35 16.90 -7.19 0.44
C CYS A 35 17.07 -6.13 1.51
N GLU A 36 18.32 -5.84 1.88
CA GLU A 36 18.60 -4.89 2.96
C GLU A 36 18.56 -3.45 2.49
N THR A 37 18.87 -3.22 1.22
CA THR A 37 19.03 -1.86 0.70
C THR A 37 17.80 -1.34 -0.01
N ALA A 38 16.79 -2.19 -0.21
CA ALA A 38 15.61 -1.81 -0.97
C ALA A 38 14.46 -2.71 -0.59
N THR A 39 13.27 -2.33 -1.03
CA THR A 39 12.10 -3.19 -0.95
C THR A 39 11.89 -3.81 -2.33
N VAL A 40 11.89 -5.15 -2.40
CA VAL A 40 11.73 -5.89 -3.65
C VAL A 40 10.43 -6.66 -3.56
N ARG A 41 9.47 -6.30 -4.40
CA ARG A 41 8.09 -6.81 -4.32
C ARG A 41 7.68 -7.46 -5.64
N VAL A 42 7.03 -8.62 -5.53
CA VAL A 42 6.28 -9.19 -6.63
C VAL A 42 4.78 -9.07 -6.29
N ARG A 43 3.99 -8.65 -7.26
CA ARG A 43 2.56 -8.40 -7.06
C ARG A 43 1.77 -8.96 -8.22
N THR A 44 0.63 -9.56 -7.92
CA THR A 44 -0.35 -9.95 -8.94
C THR A 44 -1.66 -9.24 -8.66
N ARG A 45 -2.32 -8.82 -9.74
CA ARG A 45 -3.65 -8.22 -9.70
C ARG A 45 -4.38 -8.73 -10.93
N ASP A 46 -5.44 -9.52 -10.70
CA ASP A 46 -6.18 -10.16 -11.78
C ASP A 46 -5.21 -10.96 -12.66
N ASP A 47 -5.11 -10.65 -13.95
CA ASP A 47 -4.26 -11.40 -14.88
C ASP A 47 -2.90 -10.74 -15.10
N SER A 48 -2.57 -9.74 -14.31
CA SER A 48 -1.33 -8.99 -14.52
C SER A 48 -0.41 -9.12 -13.32
N ALA A 49 0.88 -8.93 -13.56
CA ALA A 49 1.87 -9.04 -12.49
C ALA A 49 3.00 -8.03 -12.72
N TRP A 50 3.64 -7.64 -11.63
CA TRP A 50 4.71 -6.65 -11.65
C TRP A 50 5.80 -6.99 -10.67
N LEU A 51 7.05 -6.63 -11.06
CA LEU A 51 8.19 -6.61 -10.15
C LEU A 51 8.48 -5.15 -9.83
N THR A 52 8.51 -4.82 -8.55
CA THR A 52 8.72 -3.44 -8.10
C THR A 52 9.87 -3.39 -7.12
N ILE A 53 10.77 -2.42 -7.31
CA ILE A 53 11.90 -2.22 -6.41
C ILE A 53 11.84 -0.76 -5.96
N LYS A 54 11.80 -0.55 -4.64
CA LYS A 54 11.72 0.79 -4.06
C LYS A 54 12.89 1.01 -3.12
N SER A 55 13.53 2.16 -3.24
CA SER A 55 14.59 2.55 -2.32
C SER A 55 13.97 2.85 -0.95
N HIS A 56 14.82 2.98 0.07
CA HIS A 56 14.35 3.43 1.37
C HIS A 56 13.79 4.85 1.24
N SER A 57 12.77 5.15 2.06
CA SER A 57 12.17 6.48 2.09
C SER A 57 13.18 7.49 2.65
N ASP A 58 12.93 8.77 2.36
CA ASP A 58 13.65 9.84 3.05
C ASP A 58 13.25 9.86 4.54
N ALA A 59 13.83 10.77 5.30
CA ALA A 59 13.63 10.81 6.75
C ALA A 59 12.17 11.03 7.14
N ALA A 60 11.41 11.74 6.31
CA ALA A 60 9.99 12.01 6.58
C ALA A 60 9.08 10.88 6.11
N GLY A 61 9.62 9.91 5.35
CA GLY A 61 8.83 8.82 4.82
C GLY A 61 7.96 9.21 3.64
N LEU A 62 8.20 10.37 3.05
CA LEU A 62 7.38 10.90 1.97
C LEU A 62 7.81 10.43 0.59
N SER A 63 9.14 10.31 0.37
CA SER A 63 9.67 10.15 -0.99
C SER A 63 10.67 9.00 -1.07
N ARG A 64 10.59 8.20 -2.13
CA ARG A 64 11.56 7.15 -2.42
C ARG A 64 11.56 6.85 -3.92
N TYR A 65 12.69 6.38 -4.43
CA TYR A 65 12.81 6.00 -5.83
C TYR A 65 12.09 4.69 -6.07
N GLU A 66 11.37 4.61 -7.18
CA GLU A 66 10.64 3.39 -7.55
C GLU A 66 11.01 2.96 -8.95
N PHE A 67 11.33 1.68 -9.10
CA PHE A 67 11.46 0.99 -10.37
C PHE A 67 10.35 -0.05 -10.46
N GLU A 68 9.63 -0.08 -11.57
CA GLU A 68 8.55 -1.07 -11.74
C GLU A 68 8.55 -1.60 -13.16
N LYS A 69 8.38 -2.92 -13.28
CA LYS A 69 8.32 -3.57 -14.58
C LYS A 69 7.23 -4.64 -14.56
N GLU A 70 6.42 -4.64 -15.61
CA GLU A 70 5.41 -5.68 -15.77
C GLU A 70 6.09 -6.99 -16.15
N ILE A 71 5.63 -8.09 -15.53
CA ILE A 71 6.14 -9.44 -15.79
C ILE A 71 4.94 -10.34 -16.06
N THR A 72 5.22 -11.56 -16.51
CA THR A 72 4.14 -12.51 -16.75
C THR A 72 3.70 -13.15 -15.44
N ILE A 73 2.50 -13.72 -15.48
CA ILE A 73 1.99 -14.47 -14.31
C ILE A 73 2.91 -15.64 -14.00
N ASP A 74 3.42 -16.31 -15.04
CA ASP A 74 4.35 -17.42 -14.84
C ASP A 74 5.63 -16.97 -14.13
N GLU A 75 6.17 -15.81 -14.54
CA GLU A 75 7.33 -15.26 -13.86
C GLU A 75 7.04 -14.93 -12.42
N ALA A 76 5.85 -14.36 -12.15
CA ALA A 76 5.45 -14.03 -10.80
C ALA A 76 5.36 -15.28 -9.92
N GLU A 77 4.81 -16.38 -10.46
CA GLU A 77 4.71 -17.63 -9.72
C GLU A 77 6.08 -18.14 -9.27
N HIS A 78 7.07 -18.04 -10.14
CA HIS A 78 8.42 -18.43 -9.78
C HIS A 78 9.01 -17.48 -8.73
N LEU A 79 8.78 -16.19 -8.89
CA LEU A 79 9.32 -15.20 -7.96
C LEU A 79 8.68 -15.28 -6.58
N TYR A 80 7.40 -15.69 -6.49
CA TYR A 80 6.78 -15.87 -5.18
C TYR A 80 7.50 -16.90 -4.33
N GLN A 81 8.15 -17.87 -4.97
CA GLN A 81 8.90 -18.88 -4.23
C GLN A 81 10.14 -18.32 -3.56
N LEU A 82 10.59 -17.15 -4.00
CA LEU A 82 11.74 -16.48 -3.41
C LEU A 82 11.33 -15.50 -2.31
N CYS A 83 10.03 -15.30 -2.12
CA CYS A 83 9.53 -14.38 -1.11
C CYS A 83 9.59 -15.01 0.27
N ARG A 84 9.67 -14.16 1.29
CA ARG A 84 9.70 -14.61 2.67
C ARG A 84 8.50 -14.08 3.44
N GLY A 85 8.07 -14.88 4.43
CA GLY A 85 7.07 -14.43 5.39
C GLY A 85 5.64 -14.50 4.90
N GLY A 86 5.40 -15.15 3.76
CA GLY A 86 4.05 -15.25 3.22
C GLY A 86 3.72 -14.10 2.30
N VAL A 87 2.43 -13.87 2.10
CA VAL A 87 1.97 -12.85 1.17
C VAL A 87 0.98 -11.92 1.86
N ILE A 88 0.94 -10.69 1.38
CA ILE A 88 -0.12 -9.73 1.70
C ILE A 88 -1.29 -10.03 0.79
N ASP A 89 -2.49 -10.04 1.36
CA ASP A 89 -3.73 -10.25 0.62
C ASP A 89 -4.64 -9.09 0.96
N LYS A 90 -5.09 -8.34 -0.05
CA LYS A 90 -5.87 -7.14 0.20
C LYS A 90 -6.77 -6.82 -0.96
N LYS A 91 -7.80 -6.00 -0.70
CA LYS A 91 -8.59 -5.36 -1.74
C LYS A 91 -8.20 -3.91 -1.80
N ARG A 92 -7.96 -3.41 -3.00
CA ARG A 92 -7.66 -2.01 -3.21
C ARG A 92 -8.88 -1.32 -3.82
N TRP A 93 -9.38 -0.35 -3.09
CA TRP A 93 -10.50 0.47 -3.53
C TRP A 93 -9.95 1.81 -4.01
N LEU A 94 -10.44 2.28 -5.16
CA LEU A 94 -9.99 3.55 -5.71
C LEU A 94 -11.10 4.57 -5.59
N VAL A 95 -10.78 5.72 -4.99
CA VAL A 95 -11.74 6.79 -4.76
C VAL A 95 -11.12 8.10 -5.23
N LYS A 96 -11.86 8.83 -6.08
CA LYS A 96 -11.41 10.15 -6.52
C LYS A 96 -11.69 11.18 -5.45
N SER A 97 -10.78 12.16 -5.30
CA SER A 97 -11.09 13.32 -4.50
C SER A 97 -12.26 14.08 -5.16
N ALA A 98 -12.95 14.92 -4.38
CA ALA A 98 -14.13 15.60 -4.89
C ALA A 98 -13.81 16.49 -6.08
N ASP A 99 -12.60 17.07 -6.12
CA ASP A 99 -12.19 17.91 -7.25
C ASP A 99 -11.64 17.09 -8.43
N GLY A 100 -11.55 15.75 -8.28
CA GLY A 100 -11.08 14.86 -9.33
C GLY A 100 -9.59 14.89 -9.60
N ARG A 101 -8.82 15.62 -8.80
CA ARG A 101 -7.39 15.83 -9.08
C ARG A 101 -6.51 14.74 -8.50
N HIS A 102 -7.01 14.02 -7.50
CA HIS A 102 -6.25 12.96 -6.85
C HIS A 102 -7.07 11.71 -6.75
N THR A 103 -6.38 10.57 -6.67
CA THR A 103 -7.02 9.28 -6.45
C THR A 103 -6.46 8.71 -5.16
N PHE A 104 -7.37 8.30 -4.27
CA PHE A 104 -6.99 7.62 -3.05
C PHE A 104 -7.04 6.12 -3.28
N GLU A 105 -5.95 5.44 -2.92
CA GLU A 105 -5.89 3.99 -2.94
C GLU A 105 -6.12 3.50 -1.53
N ILE A 106 -7.20 2.78 -1.33
CA ILE A 106 -7.59 2.34 0.00
C ILE A 106 -7.47 0.84 0.06
N ASP A 107 -6.54 0.35 0.87
CA ASP A 107 -6.24 -1.06 1.01
C ASP A 107 -6.92 -1.62 2.24
N GLU A 108 -7.83 -2.53 1.99
CA GLU A 108 -8.53 -3.30 3.02
C GLU A 108 -7.84 -4.66 3.11
N PHE A 109 -7.22 -4.94 4.24
CA PHE A 109 -6.37 -6.11 4.40
C PHE A 109 -7.14 -7.32 4.91
N PHE A 110 -6.66 -8.50 4.55
CA PHE A 110 -7.24 -9.77 4.97
C PHE A 110 -6.17 -10.63 5.62
N GLY A 111 -6.58 -11.82 6.09
CA GLY A 111 -5.66 -12.76 6.71
C GLY A 111 -5.10 -12.22 8.01
N ASP A 112 -3.81 -12.28 8.18
CA ASP A 112 -3.15 -11.86 9.42
C ASP A 112 -3.25 -10.36 9.66
N ASN A 113 -3.65 -9.59 8.66
CA ASN A 113 -3.77 -8.14 8.76
C ASN A 113 -5.24 -7.69 8.74
N GLU A 114 -6.15 -8.61 8.92
CA GLU A 114 -7.58 -8.29 8.89
C GLU A 114 -7.93 -7.26 9.95
N GLY A 115 -8.77 -6.31 9.58
CA GLY A 115 -9.16 -5.21 10.46
C GLY A 115 -8.39 -3.93 10.19
N LEU A 116 -7.32 -4.00 9.42
CA LEU A 116 -6.53 -2.83 9.06
C LEU A 116 -6.99 -2.32 7.70
N THR A 117 -7.18 -1.01 7.60
CA THR A 117 -7.47 -0.34 6.33
C THR A 117 -6.64 0.92 6.26
N VAL A 118 -5.92 1.09 5.16
CA VAL A 118 -4.98 2.20 4.99
C VAL A 118 -5.24 2.88 3.66
N ALA A 119 -5.29 4.20 3.67
CA ALA A 119 -5.48 4.99 2.46
C ALA A 119 -4.18 5.69 2.10
N GLU A 120 -3.88 5.72 0.80
CA GLU A 120 -2.70 6.42 0.27
C GLU A 120 -3.12 7.37 -0.83
N VAL A 121 -2.43 8.50 -0.91
CA VAL A 121 -2.56 9.43 -2.02
C VAL A 121 -1.18 9.76 -2.54
N GLU A 122 -1.01 9.63 -3.86
CA GLU A 122 0.27 9.95 -4.51
C GLU A 122 0.25 11.40 -4.95
N LEU A 123 1.36 12.08 -4.70
CA LEU A 123 1.50 13.52 -4.99
C LEU A 123 2.60 13.74 -6.00
N GLY A 124 2.53 14.88 -6.70
CA GLY A 124 3.57 15.27 -7.64
C GLY A 124 4.74 15.99 -6.97
N ALA A 125 4.52 16.52 -5.77
CA ALA A 125 5.55 17.22 -5.01
C ALA A 125 5.26 17.06 -3.53
N GLU A 126 6.29 17.20 -2.70
CA GLU A 126 6.14 16.98 -1.26
C GLU A 126 5.19 17.99 -0.61
N ASP A 127 5.11 19.19 -1.17
CA ASP A 127 4.24 20.25 -0.64
C ASP A 127 2.90 20.37 -1.38
N GLU A 128 2.60 19.43 -2.25
CA GLU A 128 1.35 19.48 -3.00
C GLU A 128 0.17 19.28 -2.04
N THR A 129 -0.85 20.15 -2.19
CA THR A 129 -2.06 20.04 -1.39
C THR A 129 -3.08 19.16 -2.11
N PHE A 130 -3.97 18.57 -1.33
CA PHE A 130 -5.04 17.75 -1.88
C PHE A 130 -6.28 17.91 -1.02
N GLN A 131 -7.42 17.65 -1.62
CA GLN A 131 -8.69 17.73 -0.93
C GLN A 131 -8.90 16.46 -0.12
N ARG A 132 -9.12 16.61 1.18
CA ARG A 132 -9.22 15.47 2.09
C ARG A 132 -10.66 14.96 2.14
N PRO A 133 -10.89 13.69 1.76
CA PRO A 133 -12.21 13.11 1.92
C PRO A 133 -12.57 12.92 3.40
N ASP A 134 -13.86 12.87 3.67
CA ASP A 134 -14.35 12.75 5.04
C ASP A 134 -13.94 11.45 5.73
N PHE A 135 -13.65 10.40 4.97
CA PHE A 135 -13.31 9.11 5.56
C PHE A 135 -11.88 9.01 6.07
N LEU A 136 -11.02 9.99 5.79
CA LEU A 136 -9.64 9.93 6.25
C LEU A 136 -9.55 10.19 7.74
N GLY A 137 -8.73 9.38 8.41
CA GLY A 137 -8.45 9.53 9.82
C GLY A 137 -7.03 10.02 10.03
N GLU A 138 -6.37 9.43 11.01
CA GLU A 138 -5.03 9.84 11.42
C GLU A 138 -4.02 9.61 10.29
N GLU A 139 -3.13 10.60 10.09
CA GLU A 139 -2.04 10.43 9.13
C GLU A 139 -0.93 9.58 9.74
N VAL A 140 -0.49 8.57 9.00
CA VAL A 140 0.57 7.65 9.43
C VAL A 140 1.71 7.62 8.44
N THR A 141 1.88 8.67 7.65
CA THR A 141 2.98 8.80 6.69
C THR A 141 4.31 8.59 7.40
N GLY A 142 5.14 7.69 6.86
CA GLY A 142 6.46 7.41 7.43
C GLY A 142 6.46 6.46 8.60
N ASP A 143 5.31 6.04 9.09
CA ASP A 143 5.24 5.03 10.15
C ASP A 143 5.42 3.66 9.52
N ARG A 144 6.58 3.07 9.77
CA ARG A 144 6.98 1.84 9.09
C ARG A 144 6.08 0.64 9.39
N ARG A 145 5.36 0.67 10.53
CA ARG A 145 4.47 -0.43 10.88
C ARG A 145 3.42 -0.68 9.80
N TYR A 146 3.06 0.36 9.05
CA TYR A 146 2.00 0.29 8.04
C TYR A 146 2.52 -0.04 6.65
N TYR A 147 3.83 -0.21 6.49
CA TYR A 147 4.39 -0.62 5.20
C TYR A 147 4.03 -2.09 4.96
N ASN A 148 3.62 -2.41 3.73
CA ASN A 148 3.23 -3.79 3.42
C ASN A 148 4.34 -4.78 3.71
N SER A 149 5.59 -4.41 3.43
CA SER A 149 6.72 -5.29 3.71
C SER A 149 6.90 -5.53 5.20
N GLU A 150 6.58 -4.55 6.04
CA GLU A 150 6.66 -4.70 7.48
C GLU A 150 5.49 -5.49 8.03
N LEU A 151 4.33 -5.39 7.41
CA LEU A 151 3.15 -6.15 7.83
C LEU A 151 3.35 -7.65 7.66
N ILE A 152 4.25 -8.07 6.79
CA ILE A 152 4.60 -9.48 6.68
C ILE A 152 5.39 -9.94 7.92
N LYS A 153 6.30 -9.09 8.40
CA LYS A 153 7.14 -9.43 9.54
C LYS A 153 6.40 -9.27 10.87
N SER A 154 5.54 -8.28 10.94
CA SER A 154 4.81 -7.95 12.16
C SER A 154 3.35 -7.68 11.81
N PRO A 155 2.57 -8.73 11.60
CA PRO A 155 1.18 -8.56 11.14
C PRO A 155 0.34 -7.79 12.15
N TYR A 156 -0.66 -7.10 11.62
CA TYR A 156 -1.55 -6.28 12.41
C TYR A 156 -2.18 -7.07 13.57
N SER A 157 -2.49 -8.34 13.35
CA SER A 157 -3.07 -9.19 14.38
C SER A 157 -2.18 -9.35 15.60
N THR A 158 -0.87 -9.11 15.47
CA THR A 158 0.08 -9.24 16.58
C THR A 158 0.25 -7.94 17.36
N TRP A 159 -0.38 -6.86 16.94
CA TRP A 159 -0.25 -5.57 17.61
C TRP A 159 -1.20 -5.54 18.80
N ALA A 160 -0.67 -5.76 20.00
CA ALA A 160 -1.51 -5.86 21.19
C ALA A 160 -2.38 -4.61 21.40
N HIS A 161 -1.82 -3.44 21.14
CA HIS A 161 -2.51 -2.18 21.40
C HIS A 161 -3.65 -1.89 20.42
N ASN A 162 -3.66 -2.52 19.24
CA ASN A 162 -4.72 -2.24 18.28
C ASN A 162 -6.07 -2.70 18.81
N LYS A 163 -6.08 -3.59 19.78
CA LYS A 163 -7.32 -4.12 20.32
C LYS A 163 -8.07 -3.14 21.20
N GLN A 164 -7.42 -2.04 21.52
CA GLN A 164 -8.04 -0.99 22.29
C GLN A 164 -8.63 0.13 21.44
N LYS A 165 -8.46 0.05 20.14
CA LYS A 165 -8.90 1.12 19.27
C LYS A 165 -10.37 1.09 18.97
#